data_865f77313d58b4ba5257a254577a6833
#
_entry.id   865f77313d58b4ba5257a254577a6833
#
_cell.length_a   1.000
_cell.length_b   1.000
_cell.length_c   1.000
_cell.angle_alpha   90.00
_cell.angle_beta   90.00
_cell.angle_gamma   90.00
#
_symmetry.space_group_name_H-M   'P 1'
#
loop_
_entity.id
_entity.type
_entity.pdbx_description
1 polymer ?
#
loop_
_entity_poly.entity_id
_entity_poly.type
_entity_poly.pdbx_seq_one_letter_code
_entity_poly.pdbx_strand_id
1 'polypeptide(L)'
;MLEKFNSFMEKWMAFVTPACLLTGVLFPDIAKHGVPYVTYAFAFMTFIGALKSRFRDVADVFKRPLPLILMLLILLVLGPVAACGLGHLLFPGNMNYITGMVLEFSVPAAVISLMWVSIYNGNSPLSLSLVVIDTILAPFLIPAVLKLLVGSSVKMDTVGMMKELVFMIALPAVLAMCLNEVSHGKVMETWPKKLAPFSKMCLIFVVTSNSSKVSPYMKHLNGERLEVAAAILVLAAGGYAIGWIIAILTRQNKAATVSMIYGSGMRNISAGAVIAGAYFPAETLFPVMIGTLFQQILAAFYGSMMRRVQTGQQEREKEHGVSA
;
A
#
# COMPACT_ATOMS: atom_id res chain seq x y z
N MET A 1 22.30 1.23 18.64
CA MET A 1 22.52 1.47 17.20
C MET A 1 21.26 1.19 16.39
N LEU A 2 20.61 0.04 16.53
CA LEU A 2 19.39 -0.34 15.80
C LEU A 2 18.19 0.60 16.04
N GLU A 3 17.98 1.08 17.25
CA GLU A 3 16.90 2.04 17.55
C GLU A 3 17.12 3.39 16.87
N LYS A 4 18.37 3.89 16.86
CA LYS A 4 18.71 5.13 16.12
C LYS A 4 18.48 4.99 14.62
N PHE A 5 18.84 3.83 14.05
CA PHE A 5 18.57 3.50 12.65
C PHE A 5 17.06 3.43 12.38
N ASN A 6 16.31 2.77 13.26
CA ASN A 6 14.85 2.67 13.13
C ASN A 6 14.17 4.05 13.15
N SER A 7 14.55 4.90 14.10
CA SER A 7 14.02 6.27 14.21
C SER A 7 14.42 7.15 13.02
N PHE A 8 15.67 7.02 12.54
CA PHE A 8 16.12 7.71 11.34
C PHE A 8 15.28 7.29 10.12
N MET A 9 15.11 5.99 9.90
CA MET A 9 14.33 5.45 8.79
C MET A 9 12.87 5.92 8.84
N GLU A 10 12.23 5.95 10.03
CA GLU A 10 10.87 6.46 10.19
C GLU A 10 10.75 7.94 9.82
N LYS A 11 11.68 8.74 10.27
CA LYS A 11 11.70 10.17 9.98
C LYS A 11 11.92 10.47 8.49
N TRP A 12 12.77 9.70 7.84
CA TRP A 12 13.23 9.96 6.47
C TRP A 12 12.65 9.02 5.43
N MET A 13 11.65 8.20 5.77
CA MET A 13 11.07 7.18 4.89
C MET A 13 10.59 7.76 3.55
N ALA A 14 10.03 8.96 3.56
CA ALA A 14 9.56 9.65 2.36
C ALA A 14 10.68 9.93 1.34
N PHE A 15 11.94 10.03 1.81
CA PHE A 15 13.11 10.23 0.96
C PHE A 15 13.88 8.93 0.72
N VAL A 16 13.93 8.05 1.70
CA VAL A 16 14.66 6.77 1.61
C VAL A 16 14.07 5.89 0.51
N THR A 17 12.74 5.78 0.42
CA THR A 17 12.10 4.91 -0.56
C THR A 17 12.35 5.37 -2.01
N PRO A 18 12.18 6.65 -2.38
CA PRO A 18 12.61 7.16 -3.69
C PRO A 18 14.12 7.01 -3.94
N ALA A 19 14.96 7.21 -2.92
CA ALA A 19 16.41 7.01 -3.05
C ALA A 19 16.78 5.54 -3.35
N CYS A 20 16.11 4.59 -2.72
CA CYS A 20 16.28 3.15 -3.03
C CYS A 20 15.86 2.83 -4.47
N LEU A 21 14.76 3.41 -4.94
CA LEU A 21 14.31 3.29 -6.33
C LEU A 21 15.39 3.83 -7.28
N LEU A 22 15.87 5.05 -7.05
CA LEU A 22 16.92 5.66 -7.86
C LEU A 22 18.21 4.83 -7.85
N THR A 23 18.61 4.31 -6.69
CA THR A 23 19.79 3.46 -6.57
C THR A 23 19.67 2.21 -7.43
N GLY A 24 18.53 1.51 -7.41
CA GLY A 24 18.30 0.34 -8.27
C GLY A 24 18.25 0.68 -9.76
N VAL A 25 17.73 1.85 -10.12
CA VAL A 25 17.71 2.35 -11.50
C VAL A 25 19.10 2.72 -11.99
N LEU A 26 19.92 3.36 -11.16
CA LEU A 26 21.27 3.81 -11.54
C LEU A 26 22.27 2.65 -11.59
N PHE A 27 22.14 1.68 -10.68
CA PHE A 27 23.06 0.53 -10.56
C PHE A 27 22.34 -0.80 -10.78
N PRO A 28 21.68 -1.00 -11.96
CA PRO A 28 20.83 -2.18 -12.20
C PRO A 28 21.63 -3.49 -12.21
N ASP A 29 22.88 -3.46 -12.64
CA ASP A 29 23.73 -4.65 -12.73
C ASP A 29 24.06 -5.25 -11.36
N ILE A 30 24.16 -4.44 -10.32
CA ILE A 30 24.35 -4.90 -8.96
C ILE A 30 23.00 -5.30 -8.36
N ALA A 31 21.98 -4.44 -8.49
CA ALA A 31 20.68 -4.62 -7.88
C ALA A 31 19.92 -5.85 -8.38
N LYS A 32 20.10 -6.24 -9.65
CA LYS A 32 19.44 -7.44 -10.24
C LYS A 32 19.78 -8.74 -9.53
N HIS A 33 20.96 -8.85 -8.90
CA HIS A 33 21.34 -10.06 -8.17
C HIS A 33 20.47 -10.30 -6.93
N GLY A 34 19.83 -9.27 -6.41
CA GLY A 34 18.88 -9.38 -5.30
C GLY A 34 17.50 -9.94 -5.71
N VAL A 35 17.12 -9.84 -6.98
CA VAL A 35 15.77 -10.20 -7.47
C VAL A 35 15.30 -11.59 -7.05
N PRO A 36 16.10 -12.67 -7.10
CA PRO A 36 15.67 -14.01 -6.69
C PRO A 36 15.28 -14.13 -5.21
N TYR A 37 15.76 -13.20 -4.38
CA TYR A 37 15.53 -13.22 -2.93
C TYR A 37 14.41 -12.27 -2.47
N VAL A 38 13.85 -11.48 -3.39
CA VAL A 38 12.84 -10.48 -3.09
C VAL A 38 11.59 -11.08 -2.44
N THR A 39 11.10 -12.21 -2.95
CA THR A 39 9.92 -12.91 -2.41
C THR A 39 10.10 -13.29 -0.94
N TYR A 40 11.27 -13.81 -0.57
CA TYR A 40 11.57 -14.21 0.81
C TYR A 40 11.71 -12.99 1.74
N ALA A 41 12.41 -11.96 1.27
CA ALA A 41 12.53 -10.70 2.04
C ALA A 41 11.16 -10.06 2.25
N PHE A 42 10.28 -10.11 1.24
CA PHE A 42 8.92 -9.60 1.35
C PHE A 42 8.06 -10.42 2.30
N ALA A 43 8.12 -11.76 2.27
CA ALA A 43 7.45 -12.64 3.22
C ALA A 43 7.87 -12.33 4.66
N PHE A 44 9.15 -12.12 4.90
CA PHE A 44 9.68 -11.70 6.21
C PHE A 44 9.14 -10.33 6.65
N MET A 45 9.08 -9.36 5.74
CA MET A 45 8.47 -8.05 6.02
C MET A 45 7.00 -8.18 6.38
N THR A 46 6.26 -9.01 5.65
CA THR A 46 4.83 -9.28 5.90
C THR A 46 4.63 -9.90 7.28
N PHE A 47 5.45 -10.88 7.65
CA PHE A 47 5.45 -11.48 8.98
C PHE A 47 5.64 -10.42 10.08
N ILE A 48 6.69 -9.59 9.96
CA ILE A 48 6.97 -8.54 10.96
C ILE A 48 5.84 -7.52 11.04
N GLY A 49 5.28 -7.12 9.89
CA GLY A 49 4.14 -6.20 9.83
C GLY A 49 2.92 -6.72 10.57
N ALA A 50 2.61 -8.00 10.37
CA ALA A 50 1.47 -8.68 10.97
C ALA A 50 1.65 -9.02 12.47
N LEU A 51 2.88 -8.99 13.01
CA LEU A 51 3.14 -9.17 14.45
C LEU A 51 2.46 -8.12 15.35
N LYS A 52 1.97 -7.03 14.77
CA LYS A 52 1.21 -5.99 15.50
C LYS A 52 -0.30 -6.26 15.53
N SER A 53 -0.77 -7.35 14.95
CA SER A 53 -2.19 -7.65 14.73
C SER A 53 -2.63 -8.88 15.54
N ARG A 54 -3.87 -8.88 16.00
CA ARG A 54 -4.53 -10.02 16.66
C ARG A 54 -5.83 -10.34 15.94
N PHE A 55 -6.27 -11.60 15.99
CA PHE A 55 -7.59 -11.99 15.45
C PHE A 55 -8.73 -11.24 16.12
N ARG A 56 -8.59 -10.91 17.40
CA ARG A 56 -9.58 -10.15 18.18
C ARG A 56 -9.76 -8.72 17.65
N ASP A 57 -8.68 -8.06 17.22
CA ASP A 57 -8.73 -6.70 16.68
C ASP A 57 -9.59 -6.65 15.41
N VAL A 58 -9.53 -7.71 14.59
CA VAL A 58 -10.37 -7.90 13.42
C VAL A 58 -11.84 -8.11 13.82
N ALA A 59 -12.10 -8.93 14.83
CA ALA A 59 -13.46 -9.22 15.28
C ALA A 59 -14.20 -7.99 15.83
N ASP A 60 -13.51 -7.11 16.53
CA ASP A 60 -14.12 -5.89 17.12
C ASP A 60 -14.62 -4.88 16.08
N VAL A 61 -14.04 -4.85 14.89
CA VAL A 61 -14.46 -3.94 13.81
C VAL A 61 -15.80 -4.36 13.20
N PHE A 62 -16.18 -5.64 13.30
CA PHE A 62 -17.49 -6.12 12.84
C PHE A 62 -18.67 -5.55 13.64
N LYS A 63 -18.43 -4.90 14.79
CA LYS A 63 -19.46 -4.18 15.53
C LYS A 63 -19.93 -2.89 14.82
N ARG A 64 -19.05 -2.28 14.00
CA ARG A 64 -19.36 -1.11 13.17
C ARG A 64 -18.68 -1.25 11.79
N PRO A 65 -19.18 -2.15 10.93
CA PRO A 65 -18.46 -2.59 9.74
C PRO A 65 -18.47 -1.58 8.58
N LEU A 66 -19.36 -0.58 8.61
CA LEU A 66 -19.58 0.31 7.48
C LEU A 66 -18.29 1.00 6.96
N PRO A 67 -17.45 1.66 7.79
CA PRO A 67 -16.22 2.27 7.30
C PRO A 67 -15.25 1.24 6.69
N LEU A 68 -15.15 0.04 7.28
CA LEU A 68 -14.32 -1.04 6.76
C LEU A 68 -14.81 -1.51 5.38
N ILE A 69 -16.12 -1.78 5.25
CA ILE A 69 -16.72 -2.22 3.99
C ILE A 69 -16.52 -1.17 2.90
N LEU A 70 -16.71 0.11 3.23
CA LEU A 70 -16.50 1.20 2.26
C LEU A 70 -15.05 1.30 1.81
N MET A 71 -14.08 1.16 2.73
CA MET A 71 -12.66 1.13 2.37
C MET A 71 -12.33 -0.08 1.50
N LEU A 72 -12.81 -1.28 1.83
CA LEU A 72 -12.62 -2.48 1.00
C LEU A 72 -13.25 -2.31 -0.39
N LEU A 73 -14.42 -1.70 -0.50
CA LEU A 73 -15.05 -1.39 -1.79
C LEU A 73 -14.18 -0.45 -2.64
N ILE A 74 -13.60 0.59 -2.01
CA ILE A 74 -12.67 1.50 -2.70
C ILE A 74 -11.42 0.76 -3.17
N LEU A 75 -10.84 -0.09 -2.30
CA LEU A 75 -9.59 -0.80 -2.57
C LEU A 75 -9.76 -1.89 -3.64
N LEU A 76 -10.82 -2.70 -3.52
CA LEU A 76 -10.99 -3.93 -4.29
C LEU A 76 -11.81 -3.75 -5.56
N VAL A 77 -12.60 -2.68 -5.65
CA VAL A 77 -13.49 -2.44 -6.79
C VAL A 77 -13.21 -1.09 -7.46
N LEU A 78 -13.42 0.02 -6.75
CA LEU A 78 -13.35 1.35 -7.37
C LEU A 78 -11.96 1.67 -7.89
N GLY A 79 -10.92 1.38 -7.12
CA GLY A 79 -9.53 1.62 -7.51
C GLY A 79 -9.12 0.85 -8.76
N PRO A 80 -9.23 -0.49 -8.78
CA PRO A 80 -8.89 -1.30 -9.96
C PRO A 80 -9.74 -0.97 -11.19
N VAL A 81 -11.04 -0.75 -11.04
CA VAL A 81 -11.92 -0.39 -12.15
C VAL A 81 -11.56 0.99 -12.72
N ALA A 82 -11.29 1.98 -11.87
CA ALA A 82 -10.84 3.30 -12.30
C ALA A 82 -9.48 3.22 -13.02
N ALA A 83 -8.55 2.41 -12.49
CA ALA A 83 -7.25 2.18 -13.12
C ALA A 83 -7.37 1.51 -14.49
N CYS A 84 -8.25 0.50 -14.60
CA CYS A 84 -8.56 -0.17 -15.86
C CYS A 84 -9.18 0.80 -16.87
N GLY A 85 -10.20 1.55 -16.46
CA GLY A 85 -10.89 2.51 -17.32
C GLY A 85 -9.97 3.62 -17.82
N LEU A 86 -9.18 4.24 -16.92
CA LEU A 86 -8.23 5.27 -17.29
C LEU A 86 -7.10 4.71 -18.15
N GLY A 87 -6.63 3.50 -17.85
CA GLY A 87 -5.61 2.81 -18.64
C GLY A 87 -6.05 2.56 -20.07
N HIS A 88 -7.28 2.05 -20.29
CA HIS A 88 -7.82 1.86 -21.64
C HIS A 88 -8.07 3.17 -22.38
N LEU A 89 -8.42 4.23 -21.66
CA LEU A 89 -8.65 5.55 -22.24
C LEU A 89 -7.34 6.18 -22.74
N LEU A 90 -6.27 6.10 -21.96
CA LEU A 90 -5.00 6.77 -22.26
C LEU A 90 -4.03 5.89 -23.06
N PHE A 91 -4.05 4.56 -22.82
CA PHE A 91 -3.08 3.60 -23.38
C PHE A 91 -3.75 2.42 -24.08
N PRO A 92 -4.68 2.63 -25.06
CA PRO A 92 -5.50 1.56 -25.63
C PRO A 92 -4.70 0.47 -26.34
N GLY A 93 -3.44 0.73 -26.69
CA GLY A 93 -2.54 -0.22 -27.37
C GLY A 93 -1.53 -0.90 -26.43
N ASN A 94 -1.44 -0.51 -25.17
CA ASN A 94 -0.40 -0.99 -24.26
C ASN A 94 -0.97 -1.72 -23.05
N MET A 95 -1.24 -3.03 -23.22
CA MET A 95 -1.78 -3.87 -22.15
C MET A 95 -0.84 -4.02 -20.95
N ASN A 96 0.48 -3.83 -21.13
CA ASN A 96 1.42 -3.90 -20.02
C ASN A 96 1.22 -2.73 -19.06
N TYR A 97 1.05 -1.51 -19.57
CA TYR A 97 0.73 -0.34 -18.74
C TYR A 97 -0.63 -0.49 -18.06
N ILE A 98 -1.65 -0.91 -18.79
CA ILE A 98 -2.98 -1.13 -18.23
C ILE A 98 -2.92 -2.17 -17.10
N THR A 99 -2.24 -3.31 -17.33
CA THR A 99 -2.07 -4.37 -16.31
C THR A 99 -1.32 -3.83 -15.09
N GLY A 100 -0.26 -3.06 -15.28
CA GLY A 100 0.50 -2.46 -14.19
C GLY A 100 -0.31 -1.45 -13.38
N MET A 101 -1.12 -0.62 -14.04
CA MET A 101 -2.06 0.30 -13.38
C MET A 101 -3.11 -0.46 -12.57
N VAL A 102 -3.75 -1.47 -13.17
CA VAL A 102 -4.74 -2.31 -12.46
C VAL A 102 -4.10 -3.02 -11.26
N LEU A 103 -2.90 -3.57 -11.42
CA LEU A 103 -2.16 -4.23 -10.34
C LEU A 103 -1.84 -3.26 -9.20
N GLU A 104 -1.33 -2.06 -9.51
CA GLU A 104 -1.00 -1.03 -8.50
C GLU A 104 -2.21 -0.69 -7.62
N PHE A 105 -3.41 -0.65 -8.22
CA PHE A 105 -4.65 -0.35 -7.49
C PHE A 105 -5.38 -1.59 -6.98
N SER A 106 -4.88 -2.80 -7.22
CA SER A 106 -5.41 -4.07 -6.69
C SER A 106 -4.61 -4.60 -5.50
N VAL A 107 -3.40 -4.07 -5.24
CA VAL A 107 -2.60 -4.50 -4.08
C VAL A 107 -3.19 -4.01 -2.77
N PRO A 108 -2.97 -4.73 -1.66
CA PRO A 108 -3.60 -4.40 -0.40
C PRO A 108 -3.15 -3.07 0.17
N ALA A 109 -3.90 -2.58 1.16
CA ALA A 109 -3.57 -1.37 1.90
C ALA A 109 -2.17 -1.46 2.53
N ALA A 110 -1.43 -0.34 2.50
CA ALA A 110 -0.08 -0.28 3.04
C ALA A 110 -0.07 -0.32 4.56
N VAL A 111 0.77 -1.18 5.16
CA VAL A 111 0.99 -1.18 6.62
C VAL A 111 1.47 0.18 7.15
N ILE A 112 2.25 0.92 6.34
CA ILE A 112 2.73 2.26 6.70
C ILE A 112 1.59 3.28 6.86
N SER A 113 0.39 3.01 6.33
CA SER A 113 -0.78 3.86 6.56
C SER A 113 -1.13 4.01 8.04
N LEU A 114 -0.85 2.98 8.86
CA LEU A 114 -1.06 3.01 10.31
C LEU A 114 -0.24 4.11 11.00
N MET A 115 0.95 4.41 10.50
CA MET A 115 1.78 5.50 11.01
C MET A 115 1.09 6.86 10.76
N TRP A 116 0.60 7.09 9.55
CA TRP A 116 -0.11 8.32 9.21
C TRP A 116 -1.42 8.46 9.97
N VAL A 117 -2.17 7.37 10.11
CA VAL A 117 -3.39 7.33 10.92
C VAL A 117 -3.08 7.71 12.38
N SER A 118 -2.00 7.20 12.94
CA SER A 118 -1.57 7.54 14.31
C SER A 118 -1.16 9.01 14.44
N ILE A 119 -0.40 9.56 13.48
CA ILE A 119 0.04 10.97 13.48
C ILE A 119 -1.16 11.93 13.49
N TYR A 120 -2.24 11.59 12.79
CA TYR A 120 -3.44 12.43 12.66
C TYR A 120 -4.60 11.99 13.55
N ASN A 121 -4.34 11.19 14.61
CA ASN A 121 -5.32 10.72 15.59
C ASN A 121 -6.52 9.99 14.96
N GLY A 122 -6.26 9.14 13.97
CA GLY A 122 -7.26 8.27 13.34
C GLY A 122 -7.63 7.07 14.19
N ASN A 123 -8.57 6.27 13.69
CA ASN A 123 -9.00 5.02 14.32
C ASN A 123 -8.02 3.88 13.95
N SER A 124 -6.98 3.70 14.78
CA SER A 124 -5.94 2.69 14.56
C SER A 124 -6.49 1.25 14.53
N PRO A 125 -7.43 0.81 15.39
CA PRO A 125 -8.06 -0.50 15.28
C PRO A 125 -8.75 -0.72 13.93
N LEU A 126 -9.50 0.25 13.43
CA LEU A 126 -10.16 0.17 12.12
C LEU A 126 -9.15 0.00 10.98
N SER A 127 -8.08 0.81 10.99
CA SER A 127 -7.03 0.74 9.96
C SER A 127 -6.23 -0.55 10.03
N LEU A 128 -5.94 -1.04 11.24
CA LEU A 128 -5.26 -2.31 11.43
C LEU A 128 -6.09 -3.48 10.89
N SER A 129 -7.40 -3.49 11.19
CA SER A 129 -8.31 -4.52 10.68
C SER A 129 -8.42 -4.48 9.16
N LEU A 130 -8.46 -3.27 8.55
CA LEU A 130 -8.43 -3.13 7.10
C LEU A 130 -7.17 -3.80 6.52
N VAL A 131 -5.99 -3.43 7.02
CA VAL A 131 -4.71 -3.95 6.52
C VAL A 131 -4.65 -5.48 6.65
N VAL A 132 -5.10 -6.04 7.77
CA VAL A 132 -5.08 -7.49 8.02
C VAL A 132 -6.03 -8.22 7.07
N ILE A 133 -7.30 -7.78 7.00
CA ILE A 133 -8.32 -8.42 6.16
C ILE A 133 -7.90 -8.36 4.70
N ASP A 134 -7.51 -7.19 4.23
CA ASP A 134 -7.11 -6.95 2.86
C ASP A 134 -5.85 -7.76 2.49
N THR A 135 -4.87 -7.85 3.40
CA THR A 135 -3.66 -8.65 3.22
C THR A 135 -3.96 -10.16 3.13
N ILE A 136 -4.87 -10.69 3.98
CA ILE A 136 -5.25 -12.10 3.95
C ILE A 136 -6.05 -12.45 2.69
N LEU A 137 -6.89 -11.52 2.22
CA LEU A 137 -7.70 -11.69 1.01
C LEU A 137 -6.89 -11.48 -0.28
N ALA A 138 -5.79 -10.73 -0.24
CA ALA A 138 -4.99 -10.36 -1.40
C ALA A 138 -4.58 -11.52 -2.31
N PRO A 139 -4.13 -12.71 -1.81
CA PRO A 139 -3.77 -13.85 -2.66
C PRO A 139 -4.89 -14.35 -3.56
N PHE A 140 -6.14 -14.14 -3.18
CA PHE A 140 -7.31 -14.55 -3.94
C PHE A 140 -7.84 -13.41 -4.81
N LEU A 141 -7.90 -12.21 -4.23
CA LEU A 141 -8.53 -11.05 -4.86
C LEU A 141 -7.67 -10.44 -5.96
N ILE A 142 -6.34 -10.34 -5.76
CA ILE A 142 -5.46 -9.78 -6.80
C ILE A 142 -5.52 -10.58 -8.09
N PRO A 143 -5.32 -11.93 -8.09
CA PRO A 143 -5.42 -12.71 -9.31
C PRO A 143 -6.82 -12.70 -9.91
N ALA A 144 -7.87 -12.67 -9.09
CA ALA A 144 -9.25 -12.62 -9.56
C ALA A 144 -9.55 -11.28 -10.26
N VAL A 145 -9.16 -10.16 -9.67
CA VAL A 145 -9.34 -8.80 -10.25
C VAL A 145 -8.55 -8.68 -11.55
N LEU A 146 -7.29 -9.11 -11.57
CA LEU A 146 -6.47 -9.09 -12.79
C LEU A 146 -7.09 -9.97 -13.88
N LYS A 147 -7.55 -11.18 -13.53
CA LYS A 147 -8.21 -12.07 -14.49
C LYS A 147 -9.50 -11.46 -15.05
N LEU A 148 -10.26 -10.77 -14.20
CA LEU A 148 -11.53 -10.15 -14.59
C LEU A 148 -11.32 -8.94 -15.51
N LEU A 149 -10.38 -8.05 -15.15
CA LEU A 149 -10.22 -6.76 -15.81
C LEU A 149 -9.26 -6.81 -17.02
N VAL A 150 -8.21 -7.65 -16.97
CA VAL A 150 -7.18 -7.71 -18.03
C VAL A 150 -6.91 -9.12 -18.55
N GLY A 151 -7.52 -10.15 -17.97
CA GLY A 151 -7.21 -11.56 -18.26
C GLY A 151 -7.57 -12.02 -19.67
N SER A 152 -8.44 -11.31 -20.39
CA SER A 152 -8.73 -11.60 -21.81
C SER A 152 -7.56 -11.29 -22.74
N SER A 153 -6.68 -10.38 -22.33
CA SER A 153 -5.57 -9.87 -23.14
C SER A 153 -4.19 -10.31 -22.64
N VAL A 154 -4.11 -10.87 -21.41
CA VAL A 154 -2.85 -11.27 -20.78
C VAL A 154 -2.93 -12.72 -20.31
N LYS A 155 -2.03 -13.57 -20.81
CA LYS A 155 -1.90 -14.94 -20.32
C LYS A 155 -1.30 -14.94 -18.92
N MET A 156 -2.04 -15.45 -17.93
CA MET A 156 -1.61 -15.51 -16.54
C MET A 156 -1.82 -16.90 -15.97
N ASP A 157 -0.83 -17.44 -15.27
CA ASP A 157 -1.03 -18.57 -14.36
C ASP A 157 -1.67 -18.08 -13.06
N THR A 158 -2.98 -17.89 -13.09
CA THR A 158 -3.77 -17.42 -11.96
C THR A 158 -3.61 -18.29 -10.72
N VAL A 159 -3.55 -19.62 -10.90
CA VAL A 159 -3.46 -20.59 -9.79
C VAL A 159 -2.04 -20.58 -9.20
N GLY A 160 -1.01 -20.55 -10.04
CA GLY A 160 0.37 -20.42 -9.58
C GLY A 160 0.59 -19.13 -8.80
N MET A 161 0.06 -18.00 -9.33
CA MET A 161 0.09 -16.70 -8.64
C MET A 161 -0.62 -16.76 -7.28
N MET A 162 -1.81 -17.35 -7.19
CA MET A 162 -2.54 -17.50 -5.91
C MET A 162 -1.71 -18.28 -4.89
N LYS A 163 -1.09 -19.40 -5.28
CA LYS A 163 -0.27 -20.22 -4.38
C LYS A 163 0.94 -19.45 -3.85
N GLU A 164 1.66 -18.75 -4.72
CA GLU A 164 2.84 -17.97 -4.32
C GLU A 164 2.45 -16.77 -3.45
N LEU A 165 1.34 -16.09 -3.74
CA LEU A 165 0.82 -15.01 -2.90
C LEU A 165 0.36 -15.51 -1.52
N VAL A 166 -0.23 -16.71 -1.43
CA VAL A 166 -0.52 -17.35 -0.14
C VAL A 166 0.77 -17.55 0.64
N PHE A 167 1.82 -18.05 0.00
CA PHE A 167 3.11 -18.31 0.66
C PHE A 167 3.80 -17.02 1.11
N MET A 168 3.79 -15.95 0.31
CA MET A 168 4.54 -14.73 0.62
C MET A 168 3.74 -13.68 1.40
N ILE A 169 2.41 -13.76 1.41
CA ILE A 169 1.53 -12.76 2.05
C ILE A 169 0.67 -13.39 3.15
N ALA A 170 -0.24 -14.31 2.81
CA ALA A 170 -1.22 -14.81 3.78
C ALA A 170 -0.57 -15.69 4.85
N LEU A 171 0.29 -16.61 4.47
CA LEU A 171 0.94 -17.53 5.42
C LEU A 171 1.78 -16.80 6.47
N PRO A 172 2.70 -15.86 6.10
CA PRO A 172 3.45 -15.10 7.10
C PRO A 172 2.56 -14.24 8.00
N ALA A 173 1.50 -13.64 7.45
CA ALA A 173 0.56 -12.84 8.24
C ALA A 173 -0.19 -13.69 9.27
N VAL A 174 -0.75 -14.82 8.85
CA VAL A 174 -1.46 -15.75 9.74
C VAL A 174 -0.53 -16.34 10.81
N LEU A 175 0.69 -16.74 10.43
CA LEU A 175 1.68 -17.25 11.39
C LEU A 175 2.02 -16.21 12.45
N ALA A 176 2.18 -14.94 12.08
CA ALA A 176 2.44 -13.85 13.02
C ALA A 176 1.27 -13.64 13.98
N MET A 177 0.02 -13.69 13.50
CA MET A 177 -1.17 -13.56 14.33
C MET A 177 -1.36 -14.77 15.27
N CYS A 178 -1.15 -15.99 14.77
CA CYS A 178 -1.15 -17.21 15.60
C CYS A 178 -0.10 -17.13 16.72
N LEU A 179 1.10 -16.65 16.39
CA LEU A 179 2.17 -16.49 17.39
C LEU A 179 1.79 -15.48 18.48
N ASN A 180 1.10 -14.40 18.11
CA ASN A 180 0.55 -13.45 19.08
C ASN A 180 -0.50 -14.08 19.97
N GLU A 181 -1.40 -14.88 19.44
CA GLU A 181 -2.45 -15.55 20.20
C GLU A 181 -1.84 -16.55 21.20
N VAL A 182 -0.96 -17.45 20.72
CA VAL A 182 -0.29 -18.46 21.56
C VAL A 182 0.59 -17.83 22.64
N SER A 183 1.23 -16.69 22.34
CA SER A 183 2.07 -15.97 23.31
C SER A 183 1.28 -15.07 24.27
N HIS A 184 -0.05 -15.05 24.18
CA HIS A 184 -0.92 -14.13 24.93
C HIS A 184 -0.50 -12.64 24.75
N GLY A 185 -0.03 -12.29 23.55
CA GLY A 185 0.37 -10.93 23.20
C GLY A 185 1.80 -10.53 23.55
N LYS A 186 2.58 -11.36 24.24
CA LYS A 186 3.97 -11.06 24.62
C LYS A 186 4.87 -10.80 23.42
N VAL A 187 4.65 -11.54 22.33
CA VAL A 187 5.40 -11.35 21.08
C VAL A 187 5.08 -10.00 20.46
N MET A 188 3.81 -9.58 20.45
CA MET A 188 3.38 -8.28 19.91
C MET A 188 4.04 -7.09 20.62
N GLU A 189 4.31 -7.19 21.92
CA GLU A 189 4.93 -6.12 22.69
C GLU A 189 6.44 -5.97 22.43
N THR A 190 7.11 -7.08 22.15
CA THR A 190 8.58 -7.15 22.13
C THR A 190 9.19 -7.28 20.73
N TRP A 191 8.67 -8.20 19.91
CA TRP A 191 9.28 -8.54 18.62
C TRP A 191 9.19 -7.46 17.55
N PRO A 192 8.05 -6.77 17.36
CA PRO A 192 7.94 -5.73 16.34
C PRO A 192 9.00 -4.63 16.50
N LYS A 193 9.28 -4.22 17.74
CA LYS A 193 10.30 -3.21 18.03
C LYS A 193 11.71 -3.69 17.70
N LYS A 194 12.01 -4.94 18.05
CA LYS A 194 13.34 -5.55 17.80
C LYS A 194 13.57 -5.86 16.32
N LEU A 195 12.53 -6.28 15.61
CA LEU A 195 12.60 -6.71 14.20
C LEU A 195 12.36 -5.57 13.20
N ALA A 196 11.82 -4.42 13.63
CA ALA A 196 11.53 -3.28 12.76
C ALA A 196 12.76 -2.80 11.95
N PRO A 197 13.99 -2.72 12.49
CA PRO A 197 15.16 -2.34 11.70
C PRO A 197 15.43 -3.31 10.55
N PHE A 198 15.27 -4.62 10.78
CA PHE A 198 15.48 -5.65 9.77
C PHE A 198 14.40 -5.59 8.67
N SER A 199 13.13 -5.35 9.05
CA SER A 199 12.05 -5.11 8.09
C SER A 199 12.36 -3.92 7.17
N LYS A 200 12.95 -2.84 7.71
CA LYS A 200 13.34 -1.67 6.92
C LYS A 200 14.54 -1.95 6.01
N MET A 201 15.49 -2.76 6.46
CA MET A 201 16.58 -3.24 5.59
C MET A 201 16.04 -4.10 4.45
N CYS A 202 15.08 -5.00 4.73
CA CYS A 202 14.39 -5.76 3.70
C CYS A 202 13.62 -4.85 2.72
N LEU A 203 12.99 -3.78 3.20
CA LEU A 203 12.32 -2.80 2.33
C LEU A 203 13.31 -2.14 1.36
N ILE A 204 14.46 -1.65 1.87
CA ILE A 204 15.53 -1.09 1.03
C ILE A 204 15.94 -2.12 -0.02
N PHE A 205 16.20 -3.35 0.41
CA PHE A 205 16.61 -4.44 -0.47
C PHE A 205 15.56 -4.74 -1.56
N VAL A 206 14.29 -4.91 -1.19
CA VAL A 206 13.18 -5.22 -2.11
C VAL A 206 12.98 -4.10 -3.13
N VAL A 207 12.91 -2.84 -2.66
CA VAL A 207 12.71 -1.70 -3.56
C VAL A 207 13.89 -1.54 -4.52
N THR A 208 15.12 -1.59 -4.01
CA THR A 208 16.33 -1.44 -4.84
C THR A 208 16.44 -2.57 -5.87
N SER A 209 16.20 -3.83 -5.46
CA SER A 209 16.29 -4.98 -6.37
C SER A 209 15.24 -4.93 -7.47
N ASN A 210 13.97 -4.65 -7.14
CA ASN A 210 12.91 -4.54 -8.13
C ASN A 210 13.11 -3.35 -9.07
N SER A 211 13.68 -2.23 -8.57
CA SER A 211 13.95 -1.05 -9.39
C SER A 211 14.96 -1.31 -10.52
N SER A 212 15.81 -2.34 -10.39
CA SER A 212 16.72 -2.74 -11.48
C SER A 212 15.98 -3.14 -12.75
N LYS A 213 14.81 -3.77 -12.62
CA LYS A 213 13.98 -4.21 -13.75
C LYS A 213 13.35 -3.03 -14.51
N VAL A 214 13.03 -1.93 -13.82
CA VAL A 214 12.45 -0.74 -14.45
C VAL A 214 13.50 0.28 -14.90
N SER A 215 14.78 0.01 -14.67
CA SER A 215 15.88 0.91 -15.05
C SER A 215 15.81 1.38 -16.52
N PRO A 216 15.57 0.52 -17.54
CA PRO A 216 15.46 0.97 -18.93
C PRO A 216 14.31 1.95 -19.16
N TYR A 217 13.20 1.77 -18.43
CA TYR A 217 12.01 2.63 -18.55
C TYR A 217 12.19 3.98 -17.83
N MET A 218 12.86 3.98 -16.69
CA MET A 218 13.13 5.19 -15.90
C MET A 218 14.26 6.05 -16.49
N LYS A 219 15.27 5.43 -17.13
CA LYS A 219 16.38 6.16 -17.76
C LYS A 219 15.99 6.83 -19.10
N HIS A 220 14.99 6.28 -19.77
CA HIS A 220 14.52 6.77 -21.08
C HIS A 220 13.06 7.22 -20.96
N LEU A 221 12.82 8.26 -20.17
CA LEU A 221 11.48 8.85 -20.06
C LEU A 221 11.08 9.46 -21.40
N ASN A 222 9.91 9.06 -21.88
CA ASN A 222 9.25 9.63 -23.07
C ASN A 222 7.87 10.18 -22.67
N GLY A 223 7.17 10.81 -23.62
CA GLY A 223 5.85 11.39 -23.38
C GLY A 223 4.87 10.39 -22.78
N GLU A 224 4.79 9.18 -23.35
CA GLU A 224 3.90 8.12 -22.88
C GLU A 224 4.17 7.71 -21.41
N ARG A 225 5.44 7.59 -21.02
CA ARG A 225 5.82 7.25 -19.62
C ARG A 225 5.50 8.37 -18.64
N LEU A 226 5.62 9.63 -19.08
CA LEU A 226 5.17 10.78 -18.28
C LEU A 226 3.65 10.80 -18.13
N GLU A 227 2.91 10.43 -19.17
CA GLU A 227 1.46 10.27 -19.11
C GLU A 227 1.06 9.14 -18.15
N VAL A 228 1.76 7.99 -18.14
CA VAL A 228 1.57 6.92 -17.15
C VAL A 228 1.82 7.46 -15.74
N ALA A 229 2.91 8.20 -15.52
CA ALA A 229 3.20 8.78 -14.21
C ALA A 229 2.11 9.76 -13.76
N ALA A 230 1.62 10.61 -14.66
CA ALA A 230 0.51 11.52 -14.38
C ALA A 230 -0.79 10.77 -14.06
N ALA A 231 -1.10 9.71 -14.82
CA ALA A 231 -2.27 8.87 -14.57
C ALA A 231 -2.21 8.18 -13.19
N ILE A 232 -1.06 7.64 -12.81
CA ILE A 232 -0.84 7.06 -11.47
C ILE A 232 -0.98 8.11 -10.38
N LEU A 233 -0.43 9.32 -10.58
CA LEU A 233 -0.59 10.43 -9.63
C LEU A 233 -2.05 10.79 -9.41
N VAL A 234 -2.83 10.91 -10.50
CA VAL A 234 -4.27 11.24 -10.44
C VAL A 234 -5.06 10.14 -9.73
N LEU A 235 -4.82 8.88 -10.08
CA LEU A 235 -5.48 7.73 -9.43
C LEU A 235 -5.11 7.63 -7.94
N ALA A 236 -3.83 7.79 -7.60
CA ALA A 236 -3.36 7.76 -6.22
C ALA A 236 -4.00 8.91 -5.40
N ALA A 237 -3.98 10.14 -5.91
CA ALA A 237 -4.66 11.27 -5.27
C ALA A 237 -6.17 11.01 -5.15
N GLY A 238 -6.79 10.46 -6.19
CA GLY A 238 -8.20 10.06 -6.20
C GLY A 238 -8.54 9.08 -5.09
N GLY A 239 -7.67 8.12 -4.78
CA GLY A 239 -7.87 7.16 -3.68
C GLY A 239 -8.05 7.84 -2.32
N TYR A 240 -7.18 8.81 -1.98
CA TYR A 240 -7.32 9.61 -0.76
C TYR A 240 -8.59 10.48 -0.78
N ALA A 241 -8.85 11.15 -1.92
CA ALA A 241 -10.01 12.03 -2.08
C ALA A 241 -11.32 11.25 -1.92
N ILE A 242 -11.47 10.11 -2.58
CA ILE A 242 -12.66 9.26 -2.51
C ILE A 242 -12.88 8.77 -1.08
N GLY A 243 -11.82 8.31 -0.39
CA GLY A 243 -11.89 7.94 1.02
C GLY A 243 -12.42 9.08 1.90
N TRP A 244 -11.96 10.31 1.65
CA TRP A 244 -12.43 11.49 2.37
C TRP A 244 -13.88 11.85 2.05
N ILE A 245 -14.23 11.90 0.76
CA ILE A 245 -15.59 12.24 0.30
C ILE A 245 -16.61 11.24 0.86
N ILE A 246 -16.31 9.93 0.75
CA ILE A 246 -17.21 8.88 1.26
C ILE A 246 -17.34 8.97 2.78
N ALA A 247 -16.26 9.27 3.52
CA ALA A 247 -16.32 9.47 4.96
C ALA A 247 -17.26 10.62 5.35
N ILE A 248 -17.20 11.74 4.63
CA ILE A 248 -18.09 12.90 4.84
C ILE A 248 -19.55 12.54 4.49
N LEU A 249 -19.78 11.94 3.33
CA LEU A 249 -21.11 11.57 2.86
C LEU A 249 -21.81 10.57 3.80
N THR A 250 -21.02 9.66 4.38
CA THR A 250 -21.52 8.66 5.34
C THR A 250 -21.45 9.13 6.80
N ARG A 251 -21.17 10.42 7.01
CA ARG A 251 -21.14 11.08 8.34
C ARG A 251 -20.25 10.36 9.35
N GLN A 252 -19.08 9.92 8.93
CA GLN A 252 -18.12 9.27 9.82
C GLN A 252 -17.53 10.29 10.81
N ASN A 253 -17.17 9.80 12.01
CA ASN A 253 -16.48 10.65 12.98
C ASN A 253 -15.05 10.99 12.50
N LYS A 254 -14.42 11.99 13.12
CA LYS A 254 -13.09 12.49 12.73
C LYS A 254 -12.04 11.39 12.66
N ALA A 255 -12.00 10.49 13.65
CA ALA A 255 -11.02 9.40 13.70
C ALA A 255 -11.22 8.37 12.57
N ALA A 256 -12.47 7.97 12.29
CA ALA A 256 -12.79 7.08 11.18
C ALA A 256 -12.50 7.74 9.83
N THR A 257 -12.78 9.05 9.68
CA THR A 257 -12.46 9.80 8.46
C THR A 257 -10.97 9.76 8.15
N VAL A 258 -10.10 10.00 9.15
CA VAL A 258 -8.64 9.87 8.99
C VAL A 258 -8.27 8.48 8.51
N SER A 259 -8.81 7.44 9.14
CA SER A 259 -8.55 6.05 8.75
C SER A 259 -9.02 5.74 7.33
N MET A 260 -10.17 6.28 6.91
CA MET A 260 -10.68 6.09 5.56
C MET A 260 -9.83 6.80 4.50
N ILE A 261 -9.32 7.99 4.77
CA ILE A 261 -8.43 8.72 3.87
C ILE A 261 -7.16 7.91 3.60
N TYR A 262 -6.45 7.50 4.67
CA TYR A 262 -5.19 6.79 4.52
C TYR A 262 -5.36 5.32 4.11
N GLY A 263 -6.40 4.65 4.63
CA GLY A 263 -6.72 3.28 4.26
C GLY A 263 -7.10 3.14 2.79
N SER A 264 -7.81 4.12 2.22
CA SER A 264 -8.19 4.12 0.80
C SER A 264 -7.10 4.62 -0.15
N GLY A 265 -6.20 5.50 0.33
CA GLY A 265 -5.20 6.15 -0.50
C GLY A 265 -3.85 5.42 -0.56
N MET A 266 -3.48 4.66 0.47
CA MET A 266 -2.15 4.05 0.55
C MET A 266 -2.15 2.57 0.17
N ARG A 267 -1.29 2.22 -0.78
CA ARG A 267 -1.14 0.87 -1.33
C ARG A 267 0.18 0.22 -0.92
N ASN A 268 0.19 -1.09 -0.79
CA ASN A 268 1.41 -1.85 -0.57
C ASN A 268 2.16 -2.05 -1.90
N ILE A 269 2.78 -0.98 -2.37
CA ILE A 269 3.51 -0.95 -3.65
C ILE A 269 4.60 -2.02 -3.70
N SER A 270 5.22 -2.35 -2.56
CA SER A 270 6.23 -3.42 -2.51
C SER A 270 5.63 -4.77 -2.89
N ALA A 271 4.39 -5.07 -2.46
CA ALA A 271 3.67 -6.27 -2.89
C ALA A 271 3.43 -6.23 -4.41
N GLY A 272 2.93 -5.12 -4.92
CA GLY A 272 2.72 -4.90 -6.35
C GLY A 272 3.99 -5.10 -7.17
N ALA A 273 5.11 -4.55 -6.70
CA ALA A 273 6.40 -4.68 -7.36
C ALA A 273 6.91 -6.13 -7.40
N VAL A 274 6.71 -6.88 -6.31
CA VAL A 274 7.08 -8.32 -6.28
C VAL A 274 6.22 -9.10 -7.27
N ILE A 275 4.90 -8.88 -7.27
CA ILE A 275 3.97 -9.55 -8.18
C ILE A 275 4.26 -9.18 -9.63
N ALA A 276 4.38 -7.88 -9.94
CA ALA A 276 4.70 -7.42 -11.29
C ALA A 276 6.00 -8.02 -11.79
N GLY A 277 7.03 -8.02 -10.94
CA GLY A 277 8.35 -8.54 -11.28
C GLY A 277 8.42 -10.05 -11.46
N ALA A 278 7.55 -10.82 -10.80
CA ALA A 278 7.53 -12.29 -10.88
C ALA A 278 6.69 -12.80 -12.06
N TYR A 279 5.57 -12.14 -12.36
CA TYR A 279 4.54 -12.70 -13.25
C TYR A 279 4.36 -11.95 -14.56
N PHE A 280 4.90 -10.73 -14.69
CA PHE A 280 4.62 -9.88 -15.83
C PHE A 280 5.92 -9.34 -16.47
N PRO A 281 5.85 -8.86 -17.73
CA PRO A 281 6.95 -8.17 -18.37
C PRO A 281 7.41 -6.95 -17.55
N ALA A 282 8.68 -6.57 -17.66
CA ALA A 282 9.27 -5.45 -16.92
C ALA A 282 8.54 -4.12 -17.13
N GLU A 283 7.89 -3.93 -18.26
CA GLU A 283 7.08 -2.75 -18.57
C GLU A 283 5.86 -2.60 -17.63
N THR A 284 5.23 -3.72 -17.24
CA THR A 284 4.13 -3.75 -16.27
C THR A 284 4.56 -3.26 -14.88
N LEU A 285 5.84 -3.43 -14.55
CA LEU A 285 6.39 -2.99 -13.27
C LEU A 285 6.53 -1.45 -13.21
N PHE A 286 6.62 -0.76 -14.35
CA PHE A 286 6.82 0.70 -14.39
C PHE A 286 5.68 1.48 -13.72
N PRO A 287 4.39 1.30 -14.06
CA PRO A 287 3.28 1.97 -13.36
C PRO A 287 3.27 1.70 -11.86
N VAL A 288 3.56 0.46 -11.44
CA VAL A 288 3.62 0.09 -10.02
C VAL A 288 4.72 0.83 -9.28
N MET A 289 5.93 0.85 -9.83
CA MET A 289 7.07 1.47 -9.17
C MET A 289 6.98 2.99 -9.12
N ILE A 290 6.34 3.62 -10.10
CA ILE A 290 6.19 5.08 -10.13
C ILE A 290 5.30 5.59 -8.99
N GLY A 291 4.34 4.78 -8.53
CA GLY A 291 3.51 5.07 -7.35
C GLY A 291 4.33 5.31 -6.08
N THR A 292 5.51 4.68 -5.98
CA THR A 292 6.45 4.88 -4.87
C THR A 292 6.87 6.35 -4.69
N LEU A 293 6.97 7.12 -5.78
CA LEU A 293 7.36 8.53 -5.75
C LEU A 293 6.26 9.41 -5.16
N PHE A 294 5.01 9.05 -5.37
CA PHE A 294 3.88 9.91 -5.02
C PHE A 294 3.27 9.61 -3.66
N GLN A 295 3.27 8.34 -3.24
CA GLN A 295 2.50 7.89 -2.08
C GLN A 295 2.77 8.68 -0.80
N GLN A 296 4.02 8.90 -0.45
CA GLN A 296 4.38 9.60 0.79
C GLN A 296 4.13 11.11 0.69
N ILE A 297 4.32 11.69 -0.49
CA ILE A 297 4.05 13.11 -0.76
C ILE A 297 2.54 13.37 -0.63
N LEU A 298 1.73 12.52 -1.25
CA LEU A 298 0.26 12.61 -1.16
C LEU A 298 -0.22 12.40 0.28
N ALA A 299 0.34 11.44 1.01
CA ALA A 299 0.01 11.22 2.42
C ALA A 299 0.26 12.48 3.27
N ALA A 300 1.41 13.13 3.09
CA ALA A 300 1.72 14.39 3.78
C ALA A 300 0.80 15.53 3.33
N PHE A 301 0.50 15.63 2.05
CA PHE A 301 -0.39 16.66 1.49
C PHE A 301 -1.81 16.55 2.07
N TYR A 302 -2.43 15.37 1.99
CA TYR A 302 -3.77 15.14 2.53
C TYR A 302 -3.83 15.32 4.04
N GLY A 303 -2.78 14.93 4.77
CA GLY A 303 -2.67 15.18 6.20
C GLY A 303 -2.63 16.66 6.55
N SER A 304 -1.86 17.47 5.82
CA SER A 304 -1.80 18.91 6.02
C SER A 304 -3.13 19.59 5.70
N MET A 305 -3.79 19.17 4.62
CA MET A 305 -5.11 19.67 4.21
C MET A 305 -6.18 19.37 5.26
N MET A 306 -6.21 18.13 5.77
CA MET A 306 -7.14 17.71 6.82
C MET A 306 -6.95 18.52 8.11
N ARG A 307 -5.69 18.78 8.52
CA ARG A 307 -5.38 19.60 9.70
C ARG A 307 -5.96 21.00 9.55
N ARG A 308 -5.80 21.64 8.39
CA ARG A 308 -6.37 22.99 8.13
C ARG A 308 -7.89 23.01 8.25
N VAL A 309 -8.57 21.99 7.70
CA VAL A 309 -10.03 21.86 7.79
C VAL A 309 -10.48 21.71 9.25
N GLN A 310 -9.78 20.90 10.04
CA GLN A 310 -10.09 20.69 11.46
C GLN A 310 -9.88 21.97 12.29
N THR A 311 -8.79 22.70 12.05
CA THR A 311 -8.53 23.98 12.76
C THR A 311 -9.58 25.03 12.42
N GLY A 312 -9.94 25.20 11.14
CA GLY A 312 -10.98 26.14 10.74
C GLY A 312 -12.38 25.81 11.28
N GLN A 313 -12.69 24.52 11.51
CA GLN A 313 -13.93 24.13 12.18
C GLN A 313 -13.92 24.50 13.66
N GLN A 314 -12.81 24.28 14.38
CA GLN A 314 -12.68 24.64 15.79
C GLN A 314 -12.76 26.16 16.02
N GLU A 315 -12.20 26.96 15.11
CA GLU A 315 -12.30 28.43 15.18
C GLU A 315 -13.76 28.90 15.01
N ARG A 316 -14.49 28.36 14.03
CA ARG A 316 -15.91 28.67 13.83
C ARG A 316 -16.80 28.22 14.98
N GLU A 317 -16.54 27.08 15.60
CA GLU A 317 -17.25 26.56 16.76
C GLU A 317 -17.06 27.53 17.98
N LYS A 318 -15.85 28.08 18.15
CA LYS A 318 -15.53 29.07 19.19
C LYS A 318 -16.22 30.42 18.93
N GLU A 319 -16.24 30.88 17.67
CA GLU A 319 -16.90 32.14 17.29
C GLU A 319 -18.42 32.07 17.45
N HIS A 320 -19.03 30.89 17.29
CA HIS A 320 -20.49 30.71 17.40
C HIS A 320 -20.96 30.27 18.78
N GLY A 321 -20.07 30.26 19.81
CA GLY A 321 -20.42 29.98 21.20
C GLY A 321 -20.91 28.54 21.47
N VAL A 322 -20.69 27.62 20.56
CA VAL A 322 -21.01 26.19 20.73
C VAL A 322 -19.81 25.53 21.41
N SER A 323 -19.77 25.60 22.76
CA SER A 323 -18.86 24.81 23.57
C SER A 323 -19.27 23.34 23.49
N ALA A 324 -18.29 22.47 23.20
CA ALA A 324 -18.43 21.01 23.17
C ALA A 324 -18.75 20.42 24.56
#